data_57cd3c013eac5dfc8141ae809cda542d
#
_entry.id   57cd3c013eac5dfc8141ae809cda542d
#
_cell.length_a   1.000
_cell.length_b   1.000
_cell.length_c   1.000
_cell.angle_alpha   90.00
_cell.angle_beta   90.00
_cell.angle_gamma   90.00
#
_symmetry.space_group_name_H-M   'P 1'
#
loop_
_entity.id
_entity.type
_entity.pdbx_description
1 polymer ?
#
loop_
_entity_poly.entity_id
_entity_poly.type
_entity_poly.pdbx_seq_one_letter_code
_entity_poly.pdbx_strand_id
1 'polypeptide(L)'
;LLPRDLRYLIVPDALQDFLAQHPDETLPPLITIKTHSVPPQDYLASDPKKSIITRSAGYDHLESLADVSNITSLRNYCVNAVAQTAIKFLYATAGLLNQYTVNTATFERNKTDSFMELAANRVVTVFGLGNIGKRAFDLARANGLTVQAVDIRARELSQRYGDDVKFVTKDEAIETSDVIINAMNLTRIKGSPYYNENYFSYDYLSRAKKGLIFINVTRGEIAPEPVLLKLYDQGV
;
A
#
# COMPACT_ATOMS: atom_id res chain seq x y z
N LEU A 1 -4.37 -18.24 18.55
CA LEU A 1 -5.30 -18.79 19.52
C LEU A 1 -5.32 -17.87 20.74
N LEU A 2 -6.51 -17.39 21.13
CA LEU A 2 -6.66 -16.57 22.34
C LEU A 2 -6.55 -17.44 23.59
N PRO A 3 -6.02 -16.91 24.72
CA PRO A 3 -6.03 -17.60 25.99
C PRO A 3 -7.46 -18.04 26.39
N ARG A 4 -7.61 -19.20 26.99
CA ARG A 4 -8.93 -19.78 27.33
C ARG A 4 -9.70 -19.02 28.41
N ASP A 5 -8.99 -18.25 29.22
CA ASP A 5 -9.51 -17.42 30.31
C ASP A 5 -9.82 -15.99 29.88
N LEU A 6 -9.50 -15.62 28.64
CA LEU A 6 -9.78 -14.30 28.10
C LEU A 6 -11.25 -14.21 27.68
N ARG A 7 -11.99 -13.29 28.30
CA ARG A 7 -13.32 -12.90 27.82
C ARG A 7 -13.17 -11.99 26.60
N TYR A 8 -13.82 -12.32 25.49
CA TYR A 8 -13.82 -11.50 24.30
C TYR A 8 -15.18 -11.58 23.59
N LEU A 9 -15.51 -10.52 22.88
CA LEU A 9 -16.66 -10.41 21.99
C LEU A 9 -16.14 -10.20 20.56
N ILE A 10 -16.66 -10.98 19.62
CA ILE A 10 -16.38 -10.82 18.19
C ILE A 10 -17.62 -10.27 17.54
N VAL A 11 -17.49 -9.09 16.93
CA VAL A 11 -18.57 -8.38 16.26
C VAL A 11 -18.20 -8.23 14.77
N PRO A 12 -19.09 -8.63 13.84
CA PRO A 12 -18.84 -8.50 12.40
C PRO A 12 -18.97 -7.05 11.91
N ASP A 13 -19.80 -6.26 12.58
CA ASP A 13 -20.15 -4.88 12.20
C ASP A 13 -19.02 -3.89 12.52
N ALA A 14 -19.09 -2.68 11.96
CA ALA A 14 -18.25 -1.59 12.40
C ALA A 14 -18.60 -1.19 13.85
N LEU A 15 -17.62 -0.75 14.62
CA LEU A 15 -17.78 -0.49 16.05
C LEU A 15 -18.93 0.49 16.33
N GLN A 16 -19.05 1.57 15.58
CA GLN A 16 -20.11 2.58 15.73
C GLN A 16 -21.50 1.99 15.47
N ASP A 17 -21.62 1.08 14.48
CA ASP A 17 -22.89 0.47 14.12
C ASP A 17 -23.34 -0.54 15.20
N PHE A 18 -22.38 -1.29 15.73
CA PHE A 18 -22.62 -2.16 16.87
C PHE A 18 -23.08 -1.39 18.10
N LEU A 19 -22.42 -0.31 18.47
CA LEU A 19 -22.79 0.51 19.64
C LEU A 19 -24.13 1.21 19.47
N ALA A 20 -24.49 1.57 18.24
CA ALA A 20 -25.84 2.12 17.98
C ALA A 20 -26.97 1.11 18.25
N GLN A 21 -26.69 -0.19 18.05
CA GLN A 21 -27.63 -1.28 18.34
C GLN A 21 -27.57 -1.75 19.81
N HIS A 22 -26.45 -1.49 20.48
CA HIS A 22 -26.18 -1.92 21.86
C HIS A 22 -25.69 -0.72 22.71
N PRO A 23 -26.55 0.28 23.00
CA PRO A 23 -26.18 1.55 23.65
C PRO A 23 -25.65 1.37 25.09
N ASP A 24 -26.04 0.29 25.76
CA ASP A 24 -25.61 -0.01 27.13
C ASP A 24 -24.29 -0.83 27.18
N GLU A 25 -23.71 -1.18 26.02
CA GLU A 25 -22.49 -1.97 25.98
C GLU A 25 -21.27 -1.15 26.40
N THR A 26 -20.50 -1.69 27.34
CA THR A 26 -19.29 -1.04 27.84
C THR A 26 -18.06 -1.65 27.17
N LEU A 27 -17.31 -0.81 26.45
CA LEU A 27 -16.10 -1.24 25.76
C LEU A 27 -14.97 -1.59 26.74
N PRO A 28 -14.27 -2.71 26.52
CA PRO A 28 -13.14 -3.12 27.35
C PRO A 28 -11.94 -2.18 27.18
N PRO A 29 -10.95 -2.23 28.10
CA PRO A 29 -9.73 -1.40 28.00
C PRO A 29 -8.91 -1.64 26.72
N LEU A 30 -9.08 -2.76 26.05
CA LEU A 30 -8.42 -3.13 24.80
C LEU A 30 -9.46 -3.54 23.77
N ILE A 31 -9.45 -2.85 22.63
CA ILE A 31 -10.25 -3.22 21.46
C ILE A 31 -9.37 -3.50 20.25
N THR A 32 -9.85 -4.37 19.37
CA THR A 32 -9.22 -4.59 18.06
C THR A 32 -10.18 -4.25 16.95
N ILE A 33 -9.79 -3.33 16.08
CA ILE A 33 -10.65 -2.74 15.06
C ILE A 33 -10.05 -2.80 13.66
N LYS A 34 -10.90 -2.63 12.65
CA LYS A 34 -10.53 -2.41 11.24
C LYS A 34 -10.68 -0.93 10.87
N THR A 35 -10.30 -0.60 9.62
CA THR A 35 -10.27 0.76 9.07
C THR A 35 -11.60 1.52 9.07
N HIS A 36 -12.74 0.81 9.11
CA HIS A 36 -14.07 1.42 9.09
C HIS A 36 -14.68 1.65 10.47
N SER A 37 -14.00 1.20 11.51
CA SER A 37 -14.48 1.38 12.89
C SER A 37 -13.98 2.69 13.47
N VAL A 38 -14.89 3.44 14.10
CA VAL A 38 -14.61 4.72 14.76
C VAL A 38 -14.81 4.55 16.26
N PRO A 39 -13.75 4.68 17.08
CA PRO A 39 -13.86 4.63 18.53
C PRO A 39 -14.67 5.83 19.08
N PRO A 40 -15.53 5.63 20.09
CA PRO A 40 -16.29 6.73 20.72
C PRO A 40 -15.36 7.71 21.45
N GLN A 41 -15.82 8.96 21.61
CA GLN A 41 -15.02 10.02 22.23
C GLN A 41 -14.75 9.77 23.73
N ASP A 42 -15.70 9.21 24.47
CA ASP A 42 -15.54 8.82 25.85
C ASP A 42 -14.52 7.69 26.04
N TYR A 43 -14.45 6.77 25.09
CA TYR A 43 -13.40 5.76 25.05
C TYR A 43 -12.00 6.39 24.87
N LEU A 44 -11.91 7.39 23.98
CA LEU A 44 -10.66 8.10 23.70
C LEU A 44 -10.21 9.00 24.87
N ALA A 45 -11.19 9.65 25.52
CA ALA A 45 -10.93 10.56 26.65
C ALA A 45 -10.69 9.85 27.99
N SER A 46 -10.68 8.51 28.01
CA SER A 46 -10.58 7.75 29.27
C SER A 46 -9.20 7.86 29.92
N ASP A 47 -9.19 7.87 31.25
CA ASP A 47 -7.97 7.77 32.08
C ASP A 47 -8.09 6.52 32.98
N PRO A 48 -7.13 5.56 32.98
CA PRO A 48 -5.94 5.52 32.11
C PRO A 48 -6.28 5.33 30.64
N LYS A 49 -5.38 5.79 29.75
CA LYS A 49 -5.52 5.62 28.27
C LYS A 49 -5.79 4.18 27.91
N LYS A 50 -6.85 3.95 27.16
CA LYS A 50 -7.21 2.65 26.60
C LYS A 50 -6.36 2.30 25.38
N SER A 51 -6.40 1.05 24.96
CA SER A 51 -5.53 0.53 23.90
C SER A 51 -6.35 0.08 22.70
N ILE A 52 -5.84 0.40 21.50
CA ILE A 52 -6.43 0.02 20.23
C ILE A 52 -5.42 -0.78 19.42
N ILE A 53 -5.79 -1.97 18.98
CA ILE A 53 -5.04 -2.73 17.98
C ILE A 53 -5.76 -2.59 16.64
N THR A 54 -5.13 -1.95 15.67
CA THR A 54 -5.65 -1.95 14.30
C THR A 54 -5.17 -3.17 13.53
N ARG A 55 -6.10 -3.87 12.89
CA ARG A 55 -5.82 -5.02 12.03
C ARG A 55 -5.28 -4.62 10.65
N SER A 56 -5.06 -3.34 10.41
CA SER A 56 -4.46 -2.81 9.20
C SER A 56 -2.96 -2.66 9.35
N ALA A 57 -2.21 -2.84 8.28
CA ALA A 57 -0.79 -2.50 8.23
C ALA A 57 -0.59 -0.96 8.24
N GLY A 58 -1.45 -0.23 7.54
CA GLY A 58 -1.57 1.22 7.61
C GLY A 58 -2.41 1.67 8.81
N TYR A 59 -2.09 2.82 9.36
CA TYR A 59 -2.75 3.42 10.54
C TYR A 59 -3.25 4.85 10.26
N ASP A 60 -3.27 5.26 9.00
CA ASP A 60 -3.72 6.58 8.54
C ASP A 60 -5.10 7.00 9.06
N HIS A 61 -6.00 6.04 9.26
CA HIS A 61 -7.35 6.25 9.82
C HIS A 61 -7.35 6.49 11.35
N LEU A 62 -6.24 6.24 12.05
CA LEU A 62 -6.07 6.45 13.49
C LEU A 62 -5.00 7.49 13.81
N GLU A 63 -4.43 8.14 12.81
CA GLU A 63 -3.29 9.06 12.95
C GLU A 63 -3.64 10.25 13.89
N SER A 64 -4.87 10.75 13.79
CA SER A 64 -5.37 11.82 14.67
C SER A 64 -5.62 11.40 16.13
N LEU A 65 -5.58 10.11 16.43
CA LEU A 65 -5.85 9.57 17.77
C LEU A 65 -4.59 9.19 18.53
N ALA A 66 -3.40 9.39 17.94
CA ALA A 66 -2.13 8.94 18.51
C ALA A 66 -1.81 9.59 19.89
N ASP A 67 -2.30 10.80 20.11
CA ASP A 67 -2.06 11.53 21.37
C ASP A 67 -3.00 11.11 22.51
N VAL A 68 -4.17 10.53 22.16
CA VAL A 68 -5.24 10.21 23.14
C VAL A 68 -5.38 8.72 23.43
N SER A 69 -4.81 7.86 22.62
CA SER A 69 -4.90 6.40 22.77
C SER A 69 -3.58 5.69 22.52
N ASN A 70 -3.40 4.53 23.15
CA ASN A 70 -2.30 3.63 22.83
C ASN A 70 -2.65 2.82 21.57
N ILE A 71 -2.00 3.09 20.44
CA ILE A 71 -2.32 2.48 19.15
C ILE A 71 -1.20 1.54 18.71
N THR A 72 -1.58 0.31 18.38
CA THR A 72 -0.69 -0.69 17.81
C THR A 72 -1.23 -1.20 16.48
N SER A 73 -0.42 -1.20 15.43
CA SER A 73 -0.79 -1.77 14.13
C SER A 73 -0.13 -3.13 13.90
N LEU A 74 -0.84 -4.04 13.22
CA LEU A 74 -0.32 -5.36 12.87
C LEU A 74 0.52 -5.32 11.58
N ARG A 75 1.65 -4.62 11.64
CA ARG A 75 2.50 -4.29 10.48
C ARG A 75 3.02 -5.49 9.69
N ASN A 76 3.13 -6.65 10.31
CA ASN A 76 3.82 -7.79 9.70
C ASN A 76 2.89 -8.86 9.14
N TYR A 77 1.62 -8.89 9.53
CA TYR A 77 0.75 -10.02 9.23
C TYR A 77 0.40 -10.17 7.75
N CYS A 78 0.32 -9.06 7.00
CA CYS A 78 -0.10 -9.07 5.58
C CYS A 78 1.05 -8.81 4.59
N VAL A 79 2.29 -8.73 5.06
CA VAL A 79 3.45 -8.35 4.23
C VAL A 79 3.56 -9.19 2.96
N ASN A 80 3.57 -10.51 3.09
CA ASN A 80 3.65 -11.39 1.93
C ASN A 80 2.44 -11.27 1.01
N ALA A 81 1.23 -11.21 1.58
CA ALA A 81 0.00 -11.15 0.80
C ALA A 81 -0.06 -9.88 -0.08
N VAL A 82 0.26 -8.71 0.51
CA VAL A 82 0.25 -7.44 -0.23
C VAL A 82 1.38 -7.36 -1.25
N ALA A 83 2.60 -7.78 -0.89
CA ALA A 83 3.72 -7.79 -1.81
C ALA A 83 3.47 -8.73 -3.01
N GLN A 84 2.91 -9.92 -2.77
CA GLN A 84 2.51 -10.84 -3.83
C GLN A 84 1.38 -10.27 -4.70
N THR A 85 0.47 -9.48 -4.11
CA THR A 85 -0.58 -8.81 -4.90
C THR A 85 0.03 -7.80 -5.87
N ALA A 86 1.05 -7.02 -5.46
CA ALA A 86 1.77 -6.15 -6.37
C ALA A 86 2.39 -6.92 -7.55
N ILE A 87 3.01 -8.07 -7.27
CA ILE A 87 3.61 -8.91 -8.32
C ILE A 87 2.54 -9.53 -9.24
N LYS A 88 1.38 -9.95 -8.69
CA LYS A 88 0.25 -10.41 -9.51
C LYS A 88 -0.23 -9.32 -10.47
N PHE A 89 -0.35 -8.07 -10.01
CA PHE A 89 -0.71 -6.95 -10.87
C PHE A 89 0.36 -6.68 -11.93
N LEU A 90 1.64 -6.82 -11.57
CA LEU A 90 2.73 -6.71 -12.54
C LEU A 90 2.58 -7.74 -13.67
N TYR A 91 2.40 -9.01 -13.34
CA TYR A 91 2.20 -10.05 -14.35
C TYR A 91 0.93 -9.84 -15.18
N ALA A 92 -0.17 -9.45 -14.54
CA ALA A 92 -1.44 -9.21 -15.22
C ALA A 92 -1.33 -8.07 -16.24
N THR A 93 -0.68 -6.97 -15.86
CA THR A 93 -0.54 -5.79 -16.73
C THR A 93 0.54 -6.01 -17.79
N ALA A 94 1.73 -6.44 -17.40
CA ALA A 94 2.83 -6.68 -18.33
C ALA A 94 2.50 -7.78 -19.35
N GLY A 95 1.76 -8.81 -18.93
CA GLY A 95 1.35 -9.94 -19.76
C GLY A 95 0.03 -9.75 -20.51
N LEU A 96 -0.63 -8.60 -20.39
CA LEU A 96 -1.94 -8.32 -21.03
C LEU A 96 -3.00 -9.40 -20.76
N LEU A 97 -3.03 -9.93 -19.51
CA LEU A 97 -3.89 -11.08 -19.18
C LEU A 97 -5.38 -10.83 -19.44
N ASN A 98 -5.84 -9.56 -19.35
CA ASN A 98 -7.22 -9.22 -19.67
C ASN A 98 -7.56 -9.49 -21.15
N GLN A 99 -6.66 -9.16 -22.09
CA GLN A 99 -6.85 -9.42 -23.52
C GLN A 99 -6.86 -10.92 -23.80
N TYR A 100 -5.93 -11.66 -23.19
CA TYR A 100 -5.91 -13.12 -23.31
C TYR A 100 -7.19 -13.77 -22.77
N THR A 101 -7.71 -13.29 -21.65
CA THR A 101 -8.96 -13.81 -21.08
C THR A 101 -10.14 -13.62 -22.03
N VAL A 102 -10.25 -12.46 -22.69
CA VAL A 102 -11.30 -12.20 -23.68
C VAL A 102 -11.12 -13.13 -24.89
N ASN A 103 -9.90 -13.24 -25.42
CA ASN A 103 -9.61 -14.08 -26.59
C ASN A 103 -9.89 -15.57 -26.30
N THR A 104 -9.61 -16.05 -25.10
CA THR A 104 -9.89 -17.45 -24.73
C THR A 104 -11.39 -17.75 -24.65
N ALA A 105 -12.23 -16.78 -24.31
CA ALA A 105 -13.68 -16.95 -24.28
C ALA A 105 -14.27 -17.26 -25.68
N THR A 106 -13.66 -16.76 -26.75
CA THR A 106 -14.08 -16.96 -28.15
C THR A 106 -13.22 -17.95 -28.89
N PHE A 107 -12.14 -18.47 -28.30
CA PHE A 107 -11.10 -19.28 -28.94
C PHE A 107 -10.45 -18.59 -30.16
N GLU A 108 -10.55 -17.27 -30.24
CA GLU A 108 -9.88 -16.51 -31.27
C GLU A 108 -8.38 -16.49 -31.10
N ARG A 109 -7.63 -16.67 -32.17
CA ARG A 109 -6.16 -16.56 -32.18
C ARG A 109 -5.71 -15.16 -32.59
N ASN A 110 -6.44 -14.15 -32.13
CA ASN A 110 -6.06 -12.77 -32.36
C ASN A 110 -4.76 -12.47 -31.61
N LYS A 111 -3.82 -11.86 -32.32
CA LYS A 111 -2.61 -11.34 -31.67
C LYS A 111 -3.01 -10.19 -30.77
N THR A 112 -2.63 -10.28 -29.50
CA THR A 112 -2.65 -9.14 -28.60
C THR A 112 -1.55 -8.16 -28.97
N ASP A 113 -1.63 -6.94 -28.44
CA ASP A 113 -0.51 -6.01 -28.50
C ASP A 113 0.74 -6.62 -27.83
N SER A 114 1.88 -6.02 -28.10
CA SER A 114 3.13 -6.49 -27.50
C SER A 114 3.07 -6.39 -25.99
N PHE A 115 3.25 -7.49 -25.30
CA PHE A 115 3.41 -7.51 -23.84
C PHE A 115 4.81 -7.03 -23.42
N MET A 116 4.93 -6.59 -22.17
CA MET A 116 6.23 -6.27 -21.60
C MET A 116 6.89 -7.54 -21.07
N GLU A 117 8.02 -7.94 -21.65
CA GLU A 117 8.82 -9.02 -21.10
C GLU A 117 9.47 -8.60 -19.78
N LEU A 118 9.40 -9.46 -18.77
CA LEU A 118 10.05 -9.27 -17.48
C LEU A 118 11.51 -9.75 -17.57
N ALA A 119 12.42 -8.84 -17.85
CA ALA A 119 13.82 -9.12 -18.07
C ALA A 119 14.73 -8.11 -17.34
N ALA A 120 16.04 -8.38 -17.29
CA ALA A 120 17.00 -7.56 -16.54
C ALA A 120 17.14 -6.11 -17.07
N ASN A 121 16.73 -5.84 -18.30
CA ASN A 121 16.69 -4.48 -18.86
C ASN A 121 15.44 -3.68 -18.46
N ARG A 122 14.51 -4.28 -17.71
CA ARG A 122 13.33 -3.59 -17.16
C ARG A 122 13.58 -3.14 -15.75
N VAL A 123 13.34 -1.87 -15.51
CA VAL A 123 13.58 -1.21 -14.22
C VAL A 123 12.28 -1.08 -13.44
N VAL A 124 12.26 -1.68 -12.26
CA VAL A 124 11.19 -1.52 -11.27
C VAL A 124 11.65 -0.58 -10.19
N THR A 125 10.88 0.46 -9.90
CA THR A 125 11.12 1.31 -8.72
C THR A 125 10.05 1.08 -7.68
N VAL A 126 10.48 0.73 -6.47
CA VAL A 126 9.59 0.58 -5.30
C VAL A 126 9.64 1.86 -4.47
N PHE A 127 8.50 2.52 -4.31
CA PHE A 127 8.33 3.69 -3.46
C PHE A 127 7.86 3.26 -2.07
N GLY A 128 8.64 3.61 -1.03
CA GLY A 128 8.41 3.18 0.34
C GLY A 128 8.98 1.79 0.63
N LEU A 129 10.22 1.73 1.13
CA LEU A 129 10.92 0.47 1.42
C LEU A 129 10.71 0.01 2.89
N GLY A 130 9.45 0.06 3.35
CA GLY A 130 9.01 -0.60 4.58
C GLY A 130 8.92 -2.11 4.41
N ASN A 131 8.25 -2.81 5.34
CA ASN A 131 8.15 -4.28 5.30
C ASN A 131 7.53 -4.80 3.99
N ILE A 132 6.42 -4.20 3.54
CA ILE A 132 5.74 -4.58 2.29
C ILE A 132 6.61 -4.22 1.09
N GLY A 133 7.12 -2.98 1.03
CA GLY A 133 7.94 -2.53 -0.10
C GLY A 133 9.23 -3.33 -0.25
N LYS A 134 9.93 -3.64 0.86
CA LYS A 134 11.11 -4.49 0.80
C LYS A 134 10.79 -5.89 0.29
N ARG A 135 9.65 -6.47 0.70
CA ARG A 135 9.22 -7.78 0.19
C ARG A 135 8.85 -7.72 -1.29
N ALA A 136 8.16 -6.66 -1.74
CA ALA A 136 7.86 -6.45 -3.17
C ALA A 136 9.16 -6.27 -3.99
N PHE A 137 10.12 -5.51 -3.46
CA PHE A 137 11.46 -5.35 -4.04
C PHE A 137 12.16 -6.71 -4.26
N ASP A 138 12.19 -7.55 -3.22
CA ASP A 138 12.84 -8.86 -3.30
C ASP A 138 12.13 -9.80 -4.29
N LEU A 139 10.79 -9.77 -4.31
CA LEU A 139 10.02 -10.56 -5.26
C LEU A 139 10.23 -10.09 -6.71
N ALA A 140 10.27 -8.78 -6.97
CA ALA A 140 10.54 -8.25 -8.31
C ALA A 140 11.96 -8.63 -8.77
N ARG A 141 12.95 -8.53 -7.90
CA ARG A 141 14.33 -8.96 -8.17
C ARG A 141 14.42 -10.45 -8.46
N ALA A 142 13.70 -11.27 -7.70
CA ALA A 142 13.66 -12.72 -7.93
C ALA A 142 12.99 -13.11 -9.25
N ASN A 143 12.21 -12.21 -9.86
CA ASN A 143 11.66 -12.36 -11.22
C ASN A 143 12.61 -11.87 -12.33
N GLY A 144 13.90 -11.61 -12.01
CA GLY A 144 14.92 -11.23 -12.98
C GLY A 144 14.92 -9.75 -13.39
N LEU A 145 14.16 -8.90 -12.71
CA LEU A 145 14.07 -7.47 -12.99
C LEU A 145 15.22 -6.70 -12.30
N THR A 146 15.63 -5.59 -12.89
CA THR A 146 16.46 -4.59 -12.20
C THR A 146 15.60 -3.78 -11.27
N VAL A 147 15.91 -3.78 -9.96
CA VAL A 147 15.07 -3.12 -8.96
C VAL A 147 15.82 -2.04 -8.22
N GLN A 148 15.18 -0.88 -8.06
CA GLN A 148 15.67 0.25 -7.29
C GLN A 148 14.57 0.76 -6.34
N ALA A 149 14.92 1.64 -5.41
CA ALA A 149 13.99 2.11 -4.38
C ALA A 149 14.04 3.62 -4.19
N VAL A 150 12.88 4.19 -3.84
CA VAL A 150 12.74 5.56 -3.33
C VAL A 150 12.18 5.48 -1.92
N ASP A 151 12.89 6.03 -0.95
CA ASP A 151 12.40 6.14 0.43
C ASP A 151 12.99 7.39 1.07
N ILE A 152 12.19 8.09 1.87
CA ILE A 152 12.64 9.27 2.61
C ILE A 152 13.78 8.93 3.61
N ARG A 153 13.81 7.68 4.08
CA ARG A 153 14.84 7.15 4.98
C ARG A 153 15.97 6.44 4.22
N ALA A 154 16.18 6.77 2.94
CA ALA A 154 17.18 6.09 2.10
C ALA A 154 18.55 5.99 2.78
N ARG A 155 18.99 7.06 3.47
CA ARG A 155 20.27 7.09 4.19
C ARG A 155 20.34 6.04 5.33
N GLU A 156 19.29 5.92 6.12
CA GLU A 156 19.17 4.93 7.21
C GLU A 156 19.11 3.51 6.62
N LEU A 157 18.28 3.34 5.62
CA LEU A 157 18.04 2.02 4.99
C LEU A 157 19.26 1.53 4.21
N SER A 158 20.07 2.42 3.62
CA SER A 158 21.34 2.06 3.01
C SER A 158 22.34 1.47 4.00
N GLN A 159 22.35 1.97 5.24
CA GLN A 159 23.17 1.35 6.29
C GLN A 159 22.72 -0.07 6.64
N ARG A 160 21.41 -0.32 6.54
CA ARG A 160 20.81 -1.62 6.86
C ARG A 160 20.97 -2.65 5.73
N TYR A 161 20.82 -2.22 4.49
CA TYR A 161 20.76 -3.11 3.33
C TYR A 161 22.03 -3.11 2.47
N GLY A 162 22.96 -2.16 2.71
CA GLY A 162 24.19 -2.06 1.92
C GLY A 162 23.91 -1.98 0.41
N ASP A 163 24.73 -2.67 -0.35
CA ASP A 163 24.64 -2.71 -1.82
C ASP A 163 23.49 -3.58 -2.35
N ASP A 164 22.76 -4.27 -1.48
CA ASP A 164 21.60 -5.07 -1.87
C ASP A 164 20.43 -4.23 -2.40
N VAL A 165 20.41 -2.93 -2.08
CA VAL A 165 19.36 -2.01 -2.51
C VAL A 165 19.97 -0.74 -3.09
N LYS A 166 19.74 -0.52 -4.37
CA LYS A 166 20.03 0.76 -5.02
C LYS A 166 18.93 1.76 -4.68
N PHE A 167 19.26 2.81 -3.92
CA PHE A 167 18.38 3.95 -3.71
C PHE A 167 18.62 5.01 -4.78
N VAL A 168 17.51 5.60 -5.25
CA VAL A 168 17.51 6.66 -6.27
C VAL A 168 16.63 7.83 -5.81
N THR A 169 16.80 8.98 -6.45
CA THR A 169 15.93 10.14 -6.23
C THR A 169 14.56 9.93 -6.88
N LYS A 170 13.56 10.72 -6.46
CA LYS A 170 12.23 10.74 -7.08
C LYS A 170 12.33 11.09 -8.57
N ASP A 171 13.19 12.03 -8.94
CA ASP A 171 13.38 12.44 -10.33
C ASP A 171 14.07 11.36 -11.18
N GLU A 172 15.13 10.73 -10.67
CA GLU A 172 15.75 9.60 -11.36
C GLU A 172 14.77 8.43 -11.52
N ALA A 173 13.92 8.19 -10.53
CA ALA A 173 12.91 7.14 -10.58
C ALA A 173 11.94 7.32 -11.75
N ILE A 174 11.36 8.51 -11.92
CA ILE A 174 10.36 8.72 -12.98
C ILE A 174 10.95 8.61 -14.39
N GLU A 175 12.21 9.00 -14.56
CA GLU A 175 12.90 8.97 -15.85
C GLU A 175 13.38 7.56 -16.25
N THR A 176 13.67 6.71 -15.26
CA THR A 176 14.29 5.39 -15.51
C THR A 176 13.33 4.22 -15.41
N SER A 177 12.20 4.36 -14.70
CA SER A 177 11.30 3.23 -14.42
C SER A 177 10.50 2.78 -15.64
N ASP A 178 10.41 1.47 -15.83
CA ASP A 178 9.39 0.81 -16.65
C ASP A 178 8.19 0.41 -15.80
N VAL A 179 8.41 0.20 -14.49
CA VAL A 179 7.37 -0.15 -13.52
C VAL A 179 7.58 0.64 -12.23
N ILE A 180 6.53 1.20 -11.69
CA ILE A 180 6.50 1.80 -10.35
C ILE A 180 5.56 0.99 -9.46
N ILE A 181 6.06 0.56 -8.29
CA ILE A 181 5.26 -0.07 -7.23
C ILE A 181 5.20 0.88 -6.05
N ASN A 182 4.02 1.41 -5.74
CA ASN A 182 3.80 2.22 -4.54
C ASN A 182 3.44 1.33 -3.34
N ALA A 183 4.29 1.38 -2.32
CA ALA A 183 4.13 0.71 -1.02
C ALA A 183 4.22 1.68 0.17
N MET A 184 4.12 3.00 -0.08
CA MET A 184 4.14 4.03 0.97
C MET A 184 2.84 4.02 1.78
N ASN A 185 2.94 4.18 3.09
CA ASN A 185 1.78 4.49 3.90
C ASN A 185 1.29 5.91 3.62
N LEU A 186 -0.04 6.10 3.61
CA LEU A 186 -0.62 7.43 3.51
C LEU A 186 -0.40 8.21 4.83
N THR A 187 -0.01 9.46 4.73
CA THR A 187 0.04 10.43 5.81
C THR A 187 -0.57 11.75 5.34
N ARG A 188 -1.64 12.18 6.03
CA ARG A 188 -2.39 13.42 5.74
C ARG A 188 -1.95 14.60 6.61
N ILE A 189 -1.02 14.40 7.55
CA ILE A 189 -0.55 15.44 8.45
C ILE A 189 0.32 16.42 7.67
N LYS A 190 -0.26 17.57 7.35
CA LYS A 190 0.47 18.68 6.69
C LYS A 190 1.60 19.15 7.61
N GLY A 191 2.82 19.26 7.07
CA GLY A 191 4.01 19.58 7.85
C GLY A 191 4.80 18.37 8.34
N SER A 192 4.24 17.16 8.27
CA SER A 192 5.03 15.95 8.45
C SER A 192 5.97 15.75 7.26
N PRO A 193 7.23 15.32 7.49
CA PRO A 193 8.13 14.95 6.38
C PRO A 193 7.61 13.75 5.58
N TYR A 194 6.64 13.02 6.13
CA TYR A 194 6.00 11.86 5.47
C TYR A 194 4.73 12.21 4.73
N TYR A 195 4.28 13.49 4.73
CA TYR A 195 3.09 13.91 4.00
C TYR A 195 3.17 13.51 2.52
N ASN A 196 2.13 12.81 2.02
CA ASN A 196 2.19 12.22 0.69
C ASN A 196 0.82 12.10 -0.03
N GLU A 197 -0.17 12.92 0.35
CA GLU A 197 -1.36 13.07 -0.49
C GLU A 197 -0.96 13.62 -1.86
N ASN A 198 -1.55 13.07 -2.92
CA ASN A 198 -1.25 13.45 -4.30
C ASN A 198 0.26 13.42 -4.65
N TYR A 199 1.00 12.51 -4.02
CA TYR A 199 2.44 12.36 -4.26
C TYR A 199 2.76 12.02 -5.71
N PHE A 200 1.96 11.13 -6.31
CA PHE A 200 2.00 10.81 -7.73
C PHE A 200 1.04 11.73 -8.49
N SER A 201 1.38 13.02 -8.54
CA SER A 201 0.62 14.04 -9.24
C SER A 201 0.70 13.88 -10.76
N TYR A 202 -0.20 14.57 -11.48
CA TYR A 202 -0.15 14.63 -12.95
C TYR A 202 1.21 15.15 -13.45
N ASP A 203 1.71 16.26 -12.89
CA ASP A 203 3.00 16.85 -13.30
C ASP A 203 4.18 15.89 -13.12
N TYR A 204 4.13 15.07 -12.09
CA TYR A 204 5.16 14.08 -11.83
C TYR A 204 5.07 12.91 -12.82
N LEU A 205 3.91 12.27 -12.92
CA LEU A 205 3.72 11.08 -13.74
C LEU A 205 3.75 11.35 -15.24
N SER A 206 3.41 12.57 -15.69
CA SER A 206 3.50 12.95 -17.11
C SER A 206 4.94 12.95 -17.66
N ARG A 207 5.95 12.91 -16.79
CA ARG A 207 7.38 12.80 -17.15
C ARG A 207 7.81 11.34 -17.33
N ALA A 208 6.94 10.38 -17.10
CA ALA A 208 7.27 8.97 -17.18
C ALA A 208 7.54 8.52 -18.62
N LYS A 209 8.22 7.39 -18.74
CA LYS A 209 8.32 6.69 -20.02
C LYS A 209 6.93 6.29 -20.51
N LYS A 210 6.73 6.30 -21.82
CA LYS A 210 5.51 5.73 -22.42
C LYS A 210 5.39 4.26 -22.07
N GLY A 211 4.18 3.86 -21.69
CA GLY A 211 3.88 2.49 -21.28
C GLY A 211 4.37 2.16 -19.88
N LEU A 212 4.59 3.17 -19.01
CA LEU A 212 4.85 2.94 -17.60
C LEU A 212 3.75 2.08 -16.97
N ILE A 213 4.12 1.01 -16.29
CA ILE A 213 3.20 0.25 -15.44
C ILE A 213 3.23 0.85 -14.03
N PHE A 214 2.08 1.38 -13.59
CA PHE A 214 1.94 1.94 -12.24
C PHE A 214 1.08 1.03 -11.37
N ILE A 215 1.65 0.54 -10.26
CA ILE A 215 0.99 -0.38 -9.32
C ILE A 215 0.88 0.29 -7.96
N ASN A 216 -0.35 0.49 -7.50
CA ASN A 216 -0.63 1.04 -6.17
C ASN A 216 -1.27 -0.02 -5.28
N VAL A 217 -0.57 -0.45 -4.23
CA VAL A 217 -1.08 -1.43 -3.25
C VAL A 217 -1.36 -0.80 -1.89
N THR A 218 -1.55 0.53 -1.87
CA THR A 218 -1.74 1.29 -0.62
C THR A 218 -3.06 2.07 -0.61
N ARG A 219 -3.04 3.39 -0.77
CA ARG A 219 -4.20 4.27 -0.73
C ARG A 219 -4.31 5.08 -2.01
N GLY A 220 -5.56 5.26 -2.48
CA GLY A 220 -5.84 6.04 -3.69
C GLY A 220 -5.40 7.50 -3.61
N GLU A 221 -5.46 8.12 -2.43
CA GLU A 221 -5.10 9.52 -2.23
C GLU A 221 -3.61 9.83 -2.49
N ILE A 222 -2.74 8.82 -2.45
CA ILE A 222 -1.32 8.97 -2.81
C ILE A 222 -1.16 9.13 -4.32
N ALA A 223 -2.03 8.48 -5.10
CA ALA A 223 -2.06 8.52 -6.57
C ALA A 223 -3.53 8.63 -7.02
N PRO A 224 -4.10 9.83 -7.12
CA PRO A 224 -5.51 10.03 -7.42
C PRO A 224 -5.93 9.38 -8.74
N GLU A 225 -6.99 8.60 -8.71
CA GLU A 225 -7.50 7.86 -9.87
C GLU A 225 -7.78 8.75 -11.09
N PRO A 226 -8.37 9.96 -10.97
CA PRO A 226 -8.56 10.85 -12.11
C PRO A 226 -7.26 11.24 -12.82
N VAL A 227 -6.15 11.35 -12.07
CA VAL A 227 -4.82 11.62 -12.64
C VAL A 227 -4.34 10.44 -13.46
N LEU A 228 -4.48 9.22 -12.92
CA LEU A 228 -4.07 7.99 -13.59
C LEU A 228 -4.87 7.76 -14.87
N LEU A 229 -6.20 7.92 -14.83
CA LEU A 229 -7.07 7.80 -15.99
C LEU A 229 -6.70 8.80 -17.09
N LYS A 230 -6.50 10.07 -16.73
CA LYS A 230 -6.09 11.09 -17.70
C LYS A 230 -4.77 10.74 -18.40
N LEU A 231 -3.78 10.24 -17.66
CA LEU A 231 -2.48 9.86 -18.22
C LEU A 231 -2.61 8.60 -19.11
N TYR A 232 -3.39 7.64 -18.70
CA TYR A 232 -3.69 6.46 -19.49
C TYR A 232 -4.32 6.82 -20.85
N ASP A 233 -5.29 7.74 -20.88
CA ASP A 233 -5.92 8.23 -22.10
C ASP A 233 -4.93 8.97 -23.02
N GLN A 234 -3.85 9.53 -22.46
CA GLN A 234 -2.78 10.21 -23.18
C GLN A 234 -1.65 9.27 -23.63
N GLY A 235 -1.73 7.98 -23.27
CA GLY A 235 -0.75 6.96 -23.63
C GLY A 235 0.59 7.06 -22.89
N VAL A 236 0.54 7.57 -21.64
CA VAL A 236 1.71 7.62 -20.75
C VAL A 236 1.82 6.33 -19.95
#